data_187aef361a4b52e4a5bfb1c5db4b13d8
#
_entry.id   187aef361a4b52e4a5bfb1c5db4b13d8
#
_cell.length_a   1.000
_cell.length_b   1.000
_cell.length_c   1.000
_cell.angle_alpha   90.00
_cell.angle_beta   90.00
_cell.angle_gamma   90.00
#
_symmetry.space_group_name_H-M   'P 1'
#
loop_
_entity.id
_entity.type
_entity.pdbx_description
1 polymer ?
#
loop_
_entity_poly.entity_id
_entity_poly.type
_entity_poly.pdbx_seq_one_letter_code
_entity_poly.pdbx_strand_id
1 'polypeptide(L)'
;MAKDRVYLFDTTLRDGAQTQGVDFSVEDKRLIARALDKLGVAYIEGGWPGANPTDSEFFSEKPALKRAKFVAFGMTKRPGRSAANDPGLAAILDAKADAACLVGKSWDFQVDVALGITKAENIELIADSIVAAHKRFGEAMFDAEHFFDGYKANPDFATQCVKAALDAGARWAVLCDTNGGTMPDEVERIVGELVAKLGSGDRLGIHTHNDTENAVANSLMAVKAGVRQVQGTLNGLGERCGNANLIALIPSLMLKPWFRDHVDIGMSEQDLTHLTATSRTLDELLNRAPNRHAAYVGASAFAHKGGLHVSAVMKDPRTYEHVPPESVGNTRKILISDQAGRSNLLVRLTEAGIKYDPNDSRLNLLLEDVKQREAEGYSYDGAEASFEVLARRTLGQMPEFFKIRSFRVMVERRFNARGELVTISEATVKLNVDGETLFSVAEGNGPVNALDHALRKDLGRYQAYIDDLRLVDFKVRILNGGTEATTRVMIESADGQGNRWFTVGVSPNIIDAAFVALMDSIQWKLLRDGAQPSK
;
A
#
# COMPACT_ATOMS: atom_id res chain seq x y z
N MET A 1 27.88 -22.67 -3.87
CA MET A 1 26.88 -23.72 -3.58
C MET A 1 25.61 -23.39 -4.34
N ALA A 2 24.79 -24.37 -4.75
CA ALA A 2 23.47 -24.10 -5.30
C ALA A 2 22.63 -23.44 -4.18
N LYS A 3 21.81 -22.45 -4.55
CA LYS A 3 20.90 -21.81 -3.60
C LYS A 3 19.70 -22.70 -3.31
N ASP A 4 19.23 -22.66 -2.08
CA ASP A 4 18.03 -23.37 -1.67
C ASP A 4 16.79 -22.72 -2.26
N ARG A 5 15.94 -23.52 -2.90
CA ARG A 5 14.68 -23.03 -3.45
C ARG A 5 13.66 -22.80 -2.33
N VAL A 6 13.17 -21.56 -2.22
CA VAL A 6 12.06 -21.18 -1.35
C VAL A 6 10.85 -20.78 -2.19
N TYR A 7 9.69 -21.28 -1.82
CA TYR A 7 8.44 -21.09 -2.56
C TYR A 7 7.55 -20.09 -1.83
N LEU A 8 7.17 -19.03 -2.53
CA LEU A 8 6.24 -18.03 -2.00
C LEU A 8 4.80 -18.45 -2.26
N PHE A 9 4.00 -18.39 -1.21
CA PHE A 9 2.58 -18.72 -1.22
C PHE A 9 1.79 -17.47 -0.81
N ASP A 10 0.98 -16.94 -1.72
CA ASP A 10 0.12 -15.80 -1.43
C ASP A 10 -1.26 -16.26 -0.97
N THR A 11 -1.71 -15.75 0.17
CA THR A 11 -3.05 -16.00 0.72
C THR A 11 -3.90 -14.72 0.80
N THR A 12 -3.60 -13.69 -0.01
CA THR A 12 -4.35 -12.43 -0.04
C THR A 12 -5.84 -12.65 -0.31
N LEU A 13 -6.18 -13.56 -1.23
CA LEU A 13 -7.57 -13.78 -1.67
C LEU A 13 -8.38 -14.64 -0.70
N ARG A 14 -7.75 -15.28 0.29
CA ARG A 14 -8.42 -16.08 1.33
C ARG A 14 -8.25 -15.42 2.70
N ASP A 15 -7.04 -15.45 3.28
CA ASP A 15 -6.79 -14.90 4.63
C ASP A 15 -6.80 -13.37 4.61
N GLY A 16 -6.24 -12.79 3.55
CA GLY A 16 -6.32 -11.34 3.32
C GLY A 16 -7.76 -10.83 3.19
N ALA A 17 -8.69 -11.63 2.67
CA ALA A 17 -10.11 -11.29 2.60
C ALA A 17 -10.79 -11.25 3.98
N GLN A 18 -10.17 -11.80 5.02
CA GLN A 18 -10.67 -11.73 6.40
C GLN A 18 -10.34 -10.40 7.10
N THR A 19 -9.61 -9.50 6.44
CA THR A 19 -9.36 -8.15 6.96
C THR A 19 -10.67 -7.37 7.08
N GLN A 20 -10.90 -6.73 8.22
CA GLN A 20 -12.07 -5.90 8.42
C GLN A 20 -12.21 -4.83 7.32
N GLY A 21 -13.37 -4.79 6.64
CA GLY A 21 -13.66 -3.85 5.55
C GLY A 21 -12.96 -4.19 4.23
N VAL A 22 -12.55 -5.44 4.05
CA VAL A 22 -12.11 -5.99 2.75
C VAL A 22 -13.22 -6.92 2.24
N ASP A 23 -13.65 -6.67 1.01
CA ASP A 23 -14.59 -7.51 0.29
C ASP A 23 -14.14 -7.56 -1.18
N PHE A 24 -13.85 -8.75 -1.67
CA PHE A 24 -13.40 -8.96 -3.04
C PHE A 24 -14.52 -9.56 -3.88
N SER A 25 -14.86 -8.91 -4.97
CA SER A 25 -15.63 -9.54 -6.04
C SER A 25 -14.81 -10.63 -6.76
N VAL A 26 -15.47 -11.48 -7.53
CA VAL A 26 -14.77 -12.49 -8.35
C VAL A 26 -13.80 -11.83 -9.34
N GLU A 27 -14.16 -10.67 -9.90
CA GLU A 27 -13.29 -9.95 -10.83
C GLU A 27 -12.07 -9.34 -10.11
N ASP A 28 -12.24 -8.79 -8.90
CA ASP A 28 -11.11 -8.32 -8.08
C ASP A 28 -10.13 -9.48 -7.81
N LYS A 29 -10.65 -10.65 -7.42
CA LYS A 29 -9.83 -11.86 -7.21
C LYS A 29 -9.07 -12.25 -8.48
N ARG A 30 -9.69 -12.17 -9.66
CA ARG A 30 -9.03 -12.44 -10.95
C ARG A 30 -7.92 -11.43 -11.26
N LEU A 31 -8.15 -10.15 -10.98
CA LEU A 31 -7.16 -9.09 -11.21
C LEU A 31 -5.96 -9.24 -10.27
N ILE A 32 -6.21 -9.47 -8.98
CA ILE A 32 -5.16 -9.69 -7.99
C ILE A 32 -4.35 -10.94 -8.31
N ALA A 33 -5.01 -12.06 -8.65
CA ALA A 33 -4.34 -13.30 -9.02
C ALA A 33 -3.40 -13.12 -10.23
N ARG A 34 -3.84 -12.37 -11.25
CA ARG A 34 -2.99 -12.03 -12.42
C ARG A 34 -1.80 -11.16 -12.05
N ALA A 35 -1.98 -10.19 -11.14
CA ALA A 35 -0.89 -9.33 -10.68
C ALA A 35 0.16 -10.12 -9.88
N LEU A 36 -0.28 -11.03 -9.01
CA LEU A 36 0.57 -11.93 -8.24
C LEU A 36 1.32 -12.94 -9.14
N ASP A 37 0.64 -13.52 -10.13
CA ASP A 37 1.26 -14.41 -11.12
C ASP A 37 2.34 -13.69 -11.93
N LYS A 38 2.07 -12.44 -12.35
CA LYS A 38 3.05 -11.59 -13.03
C LYS A 38 4.24 -11.26 -12.14
N LEU A 39 4.01 -11.00 -10.85
CA LEU A 39 5.07 -10.77 -9.87
C LEU A 39 5.92 -12.04 -9.68
N GLY A 40 5.34 -13.24 -9.85
CA GLY A 40 6.04 -14.51 -9.88
C GLY A 40 5.98 -15.30 -8.58
N VAL A 41 4.92 -15.15 -7.78
CA VAL A 41 4.68 -16.05 -6.64
C VAL A 41 4.47 -17.48 -7.12
N ALA A 42 4.81 -18.46 -6.29
CA ALA A 42 4.71 -19.87 -6.67
C ALA A 42 3.29 -20.43 -6.51
N TYR A 43 2.54 -19.92 -5.54
CA TYR A 43 1.19 -20.36 -5.21
C TYR A 43 0.29 -19.18 -4.92
N ILE A 44 -0.99 -19.28 -5.33
CA ILE A 44 -2.04 -18.31 -5.03
C ILE A 44 -3.23 -19.07 -4.46
N GLU A 45 -3.54 -18.81 -3.19
CA GLU A 45 -4.69 -19.36 -2.50
C GLU A 45 -5.94 -18.53 -2.81
N GLY A 46 -6.84 -19.09 -3.59
CA GLY A 46 -7.98 -18.36 -4.14
C GLY A 46 -9.13 -18.12 -3.19
N GLY A 47 -9.27 -18.93 -2.14
CA GLY A 47 -10.38 -18.88 -1.20
C GLY A 47 -10.82 -20.26 -0.73
N TRP A 48 -11.99 -20.33 -0.11
CA TRP A 48 -12.58 -21.57 0.42
C TRP A 48 -13.84 -21.97 -0.36
N PRO A 49 -13.70 -22.88 -1.37
CA PRO A 49 -14.84 -23.37 -2.13
C PRO A 49 -15.89 -24.00 -1.22
N GLY A 50 -17.16 -23.64 -1.43
CA GLY A 50 -18.28 -24.10 -0.61
C GLY A 50 -18.52 -23.32 0.70
N ALA A 51 -17.63 -22.43 1.11
CA ALA A 51 -17.84 -21.60 2.30
C ALA A 51 -18.72 -20.37 2.01
N ASN A 52 -18.59 -19.79 0.83
CA ASN A 52 -19.38 -18.64 0.38
C ASN A 52 -19.58 -18.68 -1.15
N PRO A 53 -20.58 -17.90 -1.67
CA PRO A 53 -20.87 -17.88 -3.11
C PRO A 53 -19.71 -17.36 -3.97
N THR A 54 -19.03 -16.30 -3.55
CA THR A 54 -17.94 -15.66 -4.30
C THR A 54 -16.78 -16.64 -4.51
N ASP A 55 -16.36 -17.35 -3.47
CA ASP A 55 -15.29 -18.35 -3.59
C ASP A 55 -15.74 -19.53 -4.44
N SER A 56 -16.97 -20.00 -4.26
CA SER A 56 -17.52 -21.10 -5.07
C SER A 56 -17.57 -20.72 -6.55
N GLU A 57 -17.96 -19.49 -6.89
CA GLU A 57 -17.94 -18.98 -8.26
C GLU A 57 -16.51 -18.86 -8.79
N PHE A 58 -15.58 -18.32 -8.00
CA PHE A 58 -14.19 -18.16 -8.41
C PHE A 58 -13.51 -19.50 -8.74
N PHE A 59 -13.85 -20.58 -8.02
CA PHE A 59 -13.38 -21.94 -8.30
C PHE A 59 -14.19 -22.69 -9.37
N SER A 60 -15.26 -22.12 -9.88
CA SER A 60 -16.01 -22.71 -11.00
C SER A 60 -15.24 -22.66 -12.32
N GLU A 61 -14.32 -21.68 -12.45
CA GLU A 61 -13.41 -21.53 -13.57
C GLU A 61 -12.02 -21.16 -13.07
N LYS A 62 -11.03 -21.99 -13.41
CA LYS A 62 -9.64 -21.74 -13.01
C LYS A 62 -9.10 -20.47 -13.68
N PRO A 63 -8.50 -19.51 -12.93
CA PRO A 63 -7.87 -18.34 -13.52
C PRO A 63 -6.69 -18.76 -14.42
N ALA A 64 -6.50 -18.05 -15.54
CA ALA A 64 -5.39 -18.29 -16.47
C ALA A 64 -4.08 -17.74 -15.88
N LEU A 65 -3.40 -18.55 -15.08
CA LEU A 65 -2.09 -18.28 -14.50
C LEU A 65 -0.99 -18.93 -15.33
N LYS A 66 0.17 -18.28 -15.44
CA LYS A 66 1.31 -18.77 -16.24
C LYS A 66 2.40 -19.43 -15.38
N ARG A 67 2.55 -19.00 -14.15
CA ARG A 67 3.65 -19.37 -13.24
C ARG A 67 3.14 -19.96 -11.94
N ALA A 68 2.14 -19.35 -11.32
CA ALA A 68 1.62 -19.75 -10.02
C ALA A 68 0.67 -20.97 -10.14
N LYS A 69 0.72 -21.84 -9.15
CA LYS A 69 -0.33 -22.84 -8.92
C LYS A 69 -1.50 -22.22 -8.18
N PHE A 70 -2.70 -22.50 -8.65
CA PHE A 70 -3.94 -22.07 -8.02
C PHE A 70 -4.37 -23.06 -6.95
N VAL A 71 -4.57 -22.62 -5.71
CA VAL A 71 -4.78 -23.46 -4.53
C VAL A 71 -6.16 -23.23 -3.94
N ALA A 72 -6.88 -24.32 -3.65
CA ALA A 72 -8.13 -24.30 -2.88
C ALA A 72 -7.83 -24.53 -1.40
N PHE A 73 -8.40 -23.70 -0.54
CA PHE A 73 -8.28 -23.81 0.92
C PHE A 73 -9.49 -24.48 1.53
N GLY A 74 -9.32 -25.16 2.65
CA GLY A 74 -10.39 -25.63 3.51
C GLY A 74 -9.90 -26.38 4.73
N MET A 75 -10.83 -26.99 5.48
CA MET A 75 -10.51 -27.76 6.67
C MET A 75 -10.32 -29.26 6.35
N THR A 76 -9.60 -29.94 7.24
CA THR A 76 -9.64 -31.40 7.30
C THR A 76 -11.07 -31.92 7.48
N LYS A 77 -11.35 -33.18 7.13
CA LYS A 77 -12.67 -33.80 7.30
C LYS A 77 -13.19 -33.64 8.72
N ARG A 78 -14.50 -33.57 8.90
CA ARG A 78 -15.13 -33.49 10.23
C ARG A 78 -15.01 -34.81 10.98
N PRO A 79 -14.94 -34.79 12.32
CA PRO A 79 -15.02 -35.99 13.14
C PRO A 79 -16.22 -36.86 12.80
N GLY A 80 -16.04 -38.19 12.83
CA GLY A 80 -17.10 -39.16 12.55
C GLY A 80 -17.50 -39.28 11.06
N ARG A 81 -16.81 -38.58 10.13
CA ARG A 81 -17.05 -38.71 8.67
C ARG A 81 -15.84 -39.31 7.97
N SER A 82 -16.10 -40.02 6.87
CA SER A 82 -15.04 -40.40 5.94
C SER A 82 -14.76 -39.23 4.99
N ALA A 83 -13.56 -39.18 4.40
CA ALA A 83 -13.18 -38.16 3.41
C ALA A 83 -14.14 -38.13 2.20
N ALA A 84 -14.74 -39.28 1.83
CA ALA A 84 -15.70 -39.37 0.73
C ALA A 84 -17.11 -38.80 1.09
N ASN A 85 -17.46 -38.71 2.38
CA ASN A 85 -18.79 -38.30 2.85
C ASN A 85 -18.77 -36.97 3.61
N ASP A 86 -17.68 -36.24 3.60
CA ASP A 86 -17.60 -34.90 4.19
C ASP A 86 -17.91 -33.82 3.13
N PRO A 87 -19.04 -33.08 3.27
CA PRO A 87 -19.43 -32.09 2.24
C PRO A 87 -18.43 -30.92 2.13
N GLY A 88 -17.77 -30.54 3.22
CA GLY A 88 -16.76 -29.47 3.20
C GLY A 88 -15.53 -29.90 2.40
N LEU A 89 -15.01 -31.09 2.69
CA LEU A 89 -13.87 -31.64 1.95
C LEU A 89 -14.24 -31.95 0.49
N ALA A 90 -15.46 -32.45 0.23
CA ALA A 90 -15.94 -32.70 -1.13
C ALA A 90 -15.93 -31.44 -1.99
N ALA A 91 -16.42 -30.29 -1.45
CA ALA A 91 -16.40 -29.02 -2.17
C ALA A 91 -14.97 -28.58 -2.57
N ILE A 92 -14.00 -28.85 -1.72
CA ILE A 92 -12.58 -28.57 -2.02
C ILE A 92 -12.08 -29.52 -3.11
N LEU A 93 -12.37 -30.82 -3.00
CA LEU A 93 -11.95 -31.84 -3.97
C LEU A 93 -12.57 -31.62 -5.36
N ASP A 94 -13.77 -31.04 -5.45
CA ASP A 94 -14.44 -30.71 -6.71
C ASP A 94 -13.98 -29.37 -7.33
N ALA A 95 -13.23 -28.55 -6.59
CA ALA A 95 -12.76 -27.25 -7.07
C ALA A 95 -11.82 -27.38 -8.27
N LYS A 96 -11.90 -26.41 -9.19
CA LYS A 96 -10.96 -26.29 -10.32
C LYS A 96 -9.66 -25.62 -9.86
N ALA A 97 -8.82 -26.38 -9.18
CA ALA A 97 -7.53 -25.95 -8.63
C ALA A 97 -6.40 -26.88 -9.05
N ASP A 98 -5.15 -26.44 -8.83
CA ASP A 98 -3.93 -27.25 -9.05
C ASP A 98 -3.51 -28.01 -7.79
N ALA A 99 -3.87 -27.52 -6.63
CA ALA A 99 -3.53 -28.06 -5.33
C ALA A 99 -4.59 -27.70 -4.28
N ALA A 100 -4.55 -28.37 -3.14
CA ALA A 100 -5.36 -28.02 -1.98
C ALA A 100 -4.48 -27.80 -0.76
N CYS A 101 -4.82 -26.78 0.07
CA CYS A 101 -4.27 -26.51 1.37
C CYS A 101 -5.33 -26.77 2.43
N LEU A 102 -5.08 -27.70 3.34
CA LEU A 102 -6.04 -28.12 4.36
C LEU A 102 -5.55 -27.71 5.75
N VAL A 103 -6.32 -26.90 6.46
CA VAL A 103 -6.03 -26.53 7.85
C VAL A 103 -6.56 -27.57 8.82
N GLY A 104 -5.74 -27.91 9.81
CA GLY A 104 -6.12 -28.81 10.90
C GLY A 104 -5.37 -28.49 12.19
N LYS A 105 -5.93 -28.90 13.32
CA LYS A 105 -5.40 -28.57 14.64
C LYS A 105 -4.10 -29.28 14.94
N SER A 106 -3.11 -28.54 15.47
CA SER A 106 -1.81 -29.08 15.91
C SER A 106 -1.47 -28.74 17.36
N TRP A 107 -2.42 -28.15 18.09
CA TRP A 107 -2.36 -27.90 19.51
C TRP A 107 -3.41 -28.75 20.24
N ASP A 108 -2.99 -29.60 21.18
CA ASP A 108 -3.88 -30.53 21.90
C ASP A 108 -5.00 -29.82 22.67
N PHE A 109 -4.74 -28.64 23.21
CA PHE A 109 -5.78 -27.78 23.78
C PHE A 109 -6.89 -27.45 22.79
N GLN A 110 -6.53 -27.09 21.54
CA GLN A 110 -7.50 -26.81 20.48
C GLN A 110 -8.25 -28.07 20.02
N VAL A 111 -7.60 -29.23 20.02
CA VAL A 111 -8.25 -30.50 19.68
C VAL A 111 -9.33 -30.84 20.70
N ASP A 112 -9.06 -30.63 21.97
CA ASP A 112 -10.02 -30.88 23.07
C ASP A 112 -11.17 -29.82 23.03
N VAL A 113 -10.83 -28.53 23.04
CA VAL A 113 -11.82 -27.44 23.19
C VAL A 113 -12.65 -27.22 21.94
N ALA A 114 -12.02 -27.23 20.75
CA ALA A 114 -12.71 -26.89 19.51
C ALA A 114 -13.33 -28.10 18.78
N LEU A 115 -12.69 -29.28 18.88
CA LEU A 115 -13.17 -30.47 18.19
C LEU A 115 -13.82 -31.51 19.11
N GLY A 116 -13.46 -31.54 20.40
CA GLY A 116 -13.98 -32.50 21.38
C GLY A 116 -13.62 -33.95 21.05
N ILE A 117 -12.45 -34.20 20.47
CA ILE A 117 -11.98 -35.51 20.02
C ILE A 117 -10.63 -35.85 20.65
N THR A 118 -10.24 -37.12 20.54
CA THR A 118 -8.91 -37.56 21.01
C THR A 118 -7.78 -37.08 20.07
N LYS A 119 -6.57 -37.00 20.57
CA LYS A 119 -5.35 -36.73 19.79
C LYS A 119 -5.15 -37.72 18.64
N ALA A 120 -5.46 -39.00 18.87
CA ALA A 120 -5.36 -40.03 17.85
C ALA A 120 -6.34 -39.82 16.70
N GLU A 121 -7.58 -39.51 17.02
CA GLU A 121 -8.61 -39.15 16.00
C GLU A 121 -8.20 -37.92 15.19
N ASN A 122 -7.63 -36.89 15.83
CA ASN A 122 -7.16 -35.71 15.12
C ASN A 122 -6.04 -36.04 14.11
N ILE A 123 -5.10 -36.91 14.48
CA ILE A 123 -4.04 -37.39 13.58
C ILE A 123 -4.65 -38.16 12.39
N GLU A 124 -5.66 -39.00 12.61
CA GLU A 124 -6.37 -39.71 11.57
C GLU A 124 -7.13 -38.73 10.63
N LEU A 125 -7.79 -37.69 11.19
CA LEU A 125 -8.44 -36.65 10.37
C LEU A 125 -7.45 -35.97 9.42
N ILE A 126 -6.26 -35.63 9.92
CA ILE A 126 -5.18 -35.01 9.13
C ILE A 126 -4.76 -35.97 8.00
N ALA A 127 -4.38 -37.19 8.38
CA ALA A 127 -3.85 -38.17 7.40
C ALA A 127 -4.85 -38.50 6.29
N ASP A 128 -6.10 -38.82 6.64
CA ASP A 128 -7.14 -39.18 5.67
C ASP A 128 -7.45 -38.03 4.72
N SER A 129 -7.51 -36.81 5.24
CA SER A 129 -7.82 -35.61 4.43
C SER A 129 -6.69 -35.32 3.43
N ILE A 130 -5.44 -35.41 3.87
CA ILE A 130 -4.27 -35.22 3.01
C ILE A 130 -4.18 -36.30 1.95
N VAL A 131 -4.42 -37.56 2.29
CA VAL A 131 -4.48 -38.67 1.29
C VAL A 131 -5.53 -38.38 0.23
N ALA A 132 -6.74 -37.93 0.61
CA ALA A 132 -7.81 -37.62 -0.32
C ALA A 132 -7.43 -36.45 -1.25
N ALA A 133 -6.89 -35.36 -0.71
CA ALA A 133 -6.45 -34.20 -1.46
C ALA A 133 -5.28 -34.54 -2.39
N HIS A 134 -4.27 -35.29 -1.90
CA HIS A 134 -3.14 -35.73 -2.72
C HIS A 134 -3.59 -36.61 -3.88
N LYS A 135 -4.48 -37.56 -3.64
CA LYS A 135 -5.05 -38.41 -4.68
C LYS A 135 -5.78 -37.62 -5.77
N ARG A 136 -6.44 -36.52 -5.38
CA ARG A 136 -7.25 -35.69 -6.30
C ARG A 136 -6.41 -34.72 -7.14
N PHE A 137 -5.44 -34.03 -6.51
CA PHE A 137 -4.69 -32.95 -7.14
C PHE A 137 -3.24 -33.32 -7.48
N GLY A 138 -2.71 -34.41 -6.92
CA GLY A 138 -1.27 -34.73 -6.98
C GLY A 138 -0.43 -33.88 -6.03
N GLU A 139 -0.95 -32.77 -5.51
CA GLU A 139 -0.30 -31.90 -4.55
C GLU A 139 -1.29 -31.45 -3.46
N ALA A 140 -0.97 -31.75 -2.23
CA ALA A 140 -1.72 -31.37 -1.05
C ALA A 140 -0.81 -30.70 -0.03
N MET A 141 -1.35 -29.77 0.75
CA MET A 141 -0.65 -29.03 1.79
C MET A 141 -1.44 -29.11 3.08
N PHE A 142 -0.74 -29.02 4.20
CA PHE A 142 -1.32 -29.04 5.53
C PHE A 142 -0.88 -27.81 6.32
N ASP A 143 -1.83 -26.93 6.67
CA ASP A 143 -1.60 -25.84 7.61
C ASP A 143 -1.81 -26.35 9.04
N ALA A 144 -0.71 -26.51 9.77
CA ALA A 144 -0.69 -26.94 11.15
C ALA A 144 -1.11 -25.77 12.06
N GLU A 145 -2.41 -25.55 12.21
CA GLU A 145 -2.98 -24.42 12.93
C GLU A 145 -2.55 -24.43 14.41
N HIS A 146 -2.14 -23.25 14.93
CA HIS A 146 -1.57 -23.08 16.27
C HIS A 146 -0.32 -23.94 16.55
N PHE A 147 0.51 -24.19 15.53
CA PHE A 147 1.67 -25.06 15.69
C PHE A 147 2.62 -24.59 16.79
N PHE A 148 2.96 -23.31 16.83
CA PHE A 148 3.92 -22.78 17.80
C PHE A 148 3.39 -22.82 19.22
N ASP A 149 2.11 -22.52 19.45
CA ASP A 149 1.46 -22.68 20.76
C ASP A 149 1.43 -24.15 21.17
N GLY A 150 1.03 -25.01 20.24
CA GLY A 150 1.01 -26.46 20.43
C GLY A 150 2.39 -27.05 20.73
N TYR A 151 3.42 -26.60 20.01
CA TYR A 151 4.79 -27.07 20.23
C TYR A 151 5.34 -26.63 21.60
N LYS A 152 5.06 -25.40 22.00
CA LYS A 152 5.44 -24.90 23.33
C LYS A 152 4.75 -25.69 24.47
N ALA A 153 3.51 -26.10 24.25
CA ALA A 153 2.72 -26.86 25.23
C ALA A 153 3.01 -28.37 25.20
N ASN A 154 3.07 -28.97 24.03
CA ASN A 154 3.23 -30.41 23.79
C ASN A 154 3.98 -30.64 22.46
N PRO A 155 5.33 -30.56 22.47
CA PRO A 155 6.14 -30.65 21.26
C PRO A 155 6.02 -31.99 20.53
N ASP A 156 5.73 -33.08 21.26
CA ASP A 156 5.59 -34.39 20.65
C ASP A 156 4.29 -34.51 19.86
N PHE A 157 3.18 -34.02 20.38
CA PHE A 157 1.91 -34.04 19.67
C PHE A 157 1.94 -33.11 18.43
N ALA A 158 2.44 -31.88 18.57
CA ALA A 158 2.58 -30.96 17.44
C ALA A 158 3.47 -31.56 16.33
N THR A 159 4.57 -32.20 16.70
CA THR A 159 5.45 -32.92 15.77
C THR A 159 4.73 -34.09 15.10
N GLN A 160 3.91 -34.87 15.83
CA GLN A 160 3.14 -35.98 15.26
C GLN A 160 2.11 -35.51 14.23
N CYS A 161 1.44 -34.37 14.42
CA CYS A 161 0.51 -33.79 13.44
C CYS A 161 1.23 -33.45 12.12
N VAL A 162 2.38 -32.77 12.21
CA VAL A 162 3.21 -32.45 11.04
C VAL A 162 3.67 -33.73 10.34
N LYS A 163 4.17 -34.70 11.10
CA LYS A 163 4.65 -35.98 10.55
C LYS A 163 3.51 -36.77 9.86
N ALA A 164 2.33 -36.82 10.47
CA ALA A 164 1.17 -37.49 9.89
C ALA A 164 0.78 -36.91 8.53
N ALA A 165 0.79 -35.57 8.38
CA ALA A 165 0.55 -34.91 7.10
C ALA A 165 1.64 -35.24 6.06
N LEU A 166 2.92 -35.21 6.46
CA LEU A 166 4.04 -35.53 5.56
C LEU A 166 4.02 -37.00 5.11
N ASP A 167 3.74 -37.92 6.03
CA ASP A 167 3.63 -39.36 5.74
C ASP A 167 2.41 -39.67 4.84
N ALA A 168 1.32 -38.90 4.99
CA ALA A 168 0.13 -38.98 4.14
C ALA A 168 0.31 -38.38 2.73
N GLY A 169 1.46 -37.80 2.43
CA GLY A 169 1.81 -37.28 1.11
C GLY A 169 1.69 -35.77 0.94
N ALA A 170 1.55 -35.00 2.03
CA ALA A 170 1.58 -33.55 1.92
C ALA A 170 2.88 -33.07 1.27
N ARG A 171 2.80 -32.18 0.28
CA ARG A 171 3.99 -31.52 -0.29
C ARG A 171 4.60 -30.57 0.73
N TRP A 172 3.75 -29.85 1.43
CA TRP A 172 4.12 -28.89 2.47
C TRP A 172 3.35 -29.16 3.75
N ALA A 173 4.04 -29.17 4.88
CA ALA A 173 3.45 -29.02 6.22
C ALA A 173 3.86 -27.63 6.74
N VAL A 174 2.89 -26.75 6.88
CA VAL A 174 3.07 -25.34 7.17
C VAL A 174 2.88 -25.10 8.67
N LEU A 175 3.89 -24.52 9.29
CA LEU A 175 3.90 -24.22 10.72
C LEU A 175 3.22 -22.86 10.95
N CYS A 176 2.02 -22.85 11.57
CA CYS A 176 1.25 -21.63 11.74
C CYS A 176 1.49 -20.98 13.12
N ASP A 177 1.95 -19.74 13.12
CA ASP A 177 1.88 -18.85 14.28
C ASP A 177 0.54 -18.12 14.25
N THR A 178 -0.53 -18.85 14.52
CA THR A 178 -1.92 -18.41 14.36
C THR A 178 -2.27 -17.24 15.28
N ASN A 179 -1.72 -17.21 16.50
CA ASN A 179 -1.90 -16.12 17.45
C ASN A 179 -0.95 -14.94 17.21
N GLY A 180 0.07 -15.09 16.35
CA GLY A 180 1.05 -14.04 16.04
C GLY A 180 1.90 -13.62 17.24
N GLY A 181 1.99 -14.46 18.26
CA GLY A 181 2.65 -14.14 19.52
C GLY A 181 4.05 -14.75 19.69
N THR A 182 4.55 -15.50 18.71
CA THR A 182 5.87 -16.14 18.80
C THR A 182 6.96 -15.16 18.41
N MET A 183 8.06 -15.14 19.15
CA MET A 183 9.19 -14.25 18.89
C MET A 183 10.17 -14.87 17.88
N PRO A 184 10.97 -14.06 17.14
CA PRO A 184 11.84 -14.55 16.08
C PRO A 184 12.87 -15.60 16.52
N ASP A 185 13.43 -15.48 17.70
CA ASP A 185 14.37 -16.44 18.28
C ASP A 185 13.68 -17.76 18.66
N GLU A 186 12.44 -17.72 19.15
CA GLU A 186 11.64 -18.91 19.40
C GLU A 186 11.31 -19.64 18.09
N VAL A 187 10.96 -18.90 17.03
CA VAL A 187 10.70 -19.48 15.70
C VAL A 187 11.95 -20.19 15.19
N GLU A 188 13.11 -19.54 15.22
CA GLU A 188 14.37 -20.13 14.77
C GLU A 188 14.68 -21.41 15.54
N ARG A 189 14.55 -21.40 16.87
CA ARG A 189 14.80 -22.54 17.72
C ARG A 189 13.81 -23.68 17.44
N ILE A 190 12.51 -23.41 17.48
CA ILE A 190 11.46 -24.43 17.30
C ILE A 190 11.55 -25.08 15.92
N VAL A 191 11.72 -24.28 14.87
CA VAL A 191 11.89 -24.79 13.51
C VAL A 191 13.16 -25.61 13.39
N GLY A 192 14.28 -25.16 13.96
CA GLY A 192 15.55 -25.89 13.96
C GLY A 192 15.44 -27.25 14.67
N GLU A 193 14.78 -27.29 15.84
CA GLU A 193 14.49 -28.53 16.56
C GLU A 193 13.62 -29.50 15.74
N LEU A 194 12.59 -28.98 15.07
CA LEU A 194 11.70 -29.78 14.22
C LEU A 194 12.44 -30.33 13.00
N VAL A 195 13.24 -29.50 12.33
CA VAL A 195 14.08 -29.92 11.19
C VAL A 195 15.04 -31.04 11.60
N ALA A 196 15.67 -30.92 12.77
CA ALA A 196 16.54 -31.97 13.31
C ALA A 196 15.77 -33.28 13.58
N LYS A 197 14.56 -33.22 14.12
CA LYS A 197 13.70 -34.39 14.37
C LYS A 197 13.21 -35.06 13.08
N LEU A 198 12.93 -34.28 12.02
CA LEU A 198 12.43 -34.77 10.73
C LEU A 198 13.56 -35.16 9.75
N GLY A 199 14.79 -34.73 10.01
CA GLY A 199 15.96 -34.92 9.16
C GLY A 199 16.06 -33.97 7.97
N SER A 200 15.03 -33.18 7.66
CA SER A 200 15.02 -32.17 6.61
C SER A 200 13.89 -31.15 6.84
N GLY A 201 14.10 -29.91 6.38
CA GLY A 201 13.09 -28.85 6.29
C GLY A 201 12.48 -28.67 4.89
N ASP A 202 12.88 -29.48 3.91
CA ASP A 202 12.55 -29.29 2.48
C ASP A 202 11.06 -29.38 2.15
N ARG A 203 10.25 -29.87 3.08
CA ARG A 203 8.79 -29.97 2.98
C ARG A 203 8.07 -29.19 4.06
N LEU A 204 8.78 -28.27 4.75
CA LEU A 204 8.18 -27.39 5.74
C LEU A 204 7.88 -26.02 5.16
N GLY A 205 6.74 -25.46 5.59
CA GLY A 205 6.31 -24.09 5.35
C GLY A 205 6.17 -23.29 6.65
N ILE A 206 5.99 -22.00 6.51
CA ILE A 206 5.71 -21.06 7.61
C ILE A 206 4.56 -20.13 7.23
N HIS A 207 3.63 -19.94 8.17
CA HIS A 207 2.55 -18.97 8.10
C HIS A 207 2.49 -18.19 9.41
N THR A 208 2.60 -16.87 9.36
CA THR A 208 2.69 -16.03 10.55
C THR A 208 1.72 -14.87 10.51
N HIS A 209 0.99 -14.68 11.62
CA HIS A 209 0.22 -13.47 11.87
C HIS A 209 1.08 -12.37 12.50
N ASN A 210 0.63 -11.11 12.40
CA ASN A 210 1.45 -9.93 12.68
C ASN A 210 1.09 -9.22 14.00
N ASP A 211 0.53 -9.93 14.97
CA ASP A 211 0.01 -9.35 16.21
C ASP A 211 1.10 -8.72 17.10
N THR A 212 2.35 -9.13 16.92
CA THR A 212 3.54 -8.55 17.59
C THR A 212 4.41 -7.74 16.63
N GLU A 213 3.95 -7.44 15.41
CA GLU A 213 4.74 -6.83 14.32
C GLU A 213 5.97 -7.64 13.89
N ASN A 214 6.03 -8.94 14.23
CA ASN A 214 7.17 -9.80 13.92
C ASN A 214 6.94 -10.79 12.78
N ALA A 215 5.78 -10.79 12.11
CA ALA A 215 5.46 -11.81 11.10
C ALA A 215 6.52 -11.92 9.99
N VAL A 216 7.03 -10.79 9.48
CA VAL A 216 8.12 -10.78 8.49
C VAL A 216 9.42 -11.34 9.08
N ALA A 217 9.80 -10.92 10.28
CA ALA A 217 11.01 -11.39 10.95
C ALA A 217 10.91 -12.89 11.23
N ASN A 218 9.78 -13.36 11.75
CA ASN A 218 9.50 -14.77 12.01
C ASN A 218 9.64 -15.62 10.75
N SER A 219 9.06 -15.17 9.63
CA SER A 219 9.17 -15.86 8.35
C SER A 219 10.62 -15.94 7.86
N LEU A 220 11.40 -14.85 7.99
CA LEU A 220 12.82 -14.83 7.61
C LEU A 220 13.65 -15.77 8.50
N MET A 221 13.39 -15.83 9.82
CA MET A 221 14.08 -16.72 10.73
C MET A 221 13.72 -18.19 10.46
N ALA A 222 12.46 -18.50 10.13
CA ALA A 222 12.05 -19.84 9.73
C ALA A 222 12.79 -20.32 8.45
N VAL A 223 12.97 -19.45 7.45
CA VAL A 223 13.76 -19.76 6.24
C VAL A 223 15.21 -20.08 6.59
N LYS A 224 15.82 -19.30 7.49
CA LYS A 224 17.19 -19.59 7.98
C LYS A 224 17.28 -20.92 8.70
N ALA A 225 16.25 -21.28 9.47
CA ALA A 225 16.18 -22.54 10.22
C ALA A 225 15.85 -23.77 9.34
N GLY A 226 15.54 -23.57 8.04
CA GLY A 226 15.38 -24.67 7.07
C GLY A 226 14.03 -24.80 6.41
N VAL A 227 13.06 -23.92 6.68
CA VAL A 227 11.78 -23.87 5.96
C VAL A 227 11.97 -23.47 4.49
N ARG A 228 11.17 -24.07 3.60
CA ARG A 228 11.26 -23.84 2.14
C ARG A 228 9.97 -23.36 1.48
N GLN A 229 8.90 -23.14 2.24
CA GLN A 229 7.72 -22.41 1.78
C GLN A 229 7.41 -21.27 2.75
N VAL A 230 7.04 -20.10 2.24
CA VAL A 230 6.63 -18.94 3.06
C VAL A 230 5.27 -18.46 2.59
N GLN A 231 4.30 -18.48 3.50
CA GLN A 231 2.98 -17.91 3.27
C GLN A 231 2.94 -16.46 3.75
N GLY A 232 2.17 -15.64 3.05
CA GLY A 232 1.94 -14.25 3.41
C GLY A 232 0.90 -13.60 2.51
N THR A 233 0.67 -12.33 2.73
CA THR A 233 -0.32 -11.56 1.97
C THR A 233 0.30 -10.29 1.39
N LEU A 234 -0.23 -9.87 0.26
CA LEU A 234 0.11 -8.58 -0.34
C LEU A 234 -0.38 -7.46 0.61
N ASN A 235 0.48 -6.48 0.86
CA ASN A 235 0.27 -5.37 1.80
C ASN A 235 -0.01 -5.80 3.26
N GLY A 236 0.27 -7.07 3.61
CA GLY A 236 0.09 -7.58 4.97
C GLY A 236 -1.38 -7.71 5.40
N LEU A 237 -2.32 -7.86 4.45
CA LEU A 237 -3.73 -8.10 4.77
C LEU A 237 -3.89 -9.38 5.61
N GLY A 238 -4.94 -9.45 6.41
CA GLY A 238 -5.26 -10.61 7.25
C GLY A 238 -6.09 -10.22 8.45
N GLU A 239 -6.53 -11.23 9.17
CA GLU A 239 -7.30 -11.05 10.40
C GLU A 239 -6.49 -10.30 11.47
N ARG A 240 -7.16 -9.55 12.34
CA ARG A 240 -6.56 -8.75 13.43
C ARG A 240 -5.51 -7.76 12.92
N CYS A 241 -4.22 -8.03 13.15
CA CYS A 241 -3.09 -7.18 12.74
C CYS A 241 -2.49 -7.57 11.38
N GLY A 242 -3.09 -8.55 10.69
CA GLY A 242 -2.65 -9.01 9.38
C GLY A 242 -1.66 -10.17 9.43
N ASN A 243 -1.11 -10.51 8.27
CA ASN A 243 -0.18 -11.60 8.04
C ASN A 243 1.22 -11.08 7.67
N ALA A 244 2.16 -12.00 7.52
CA ALA A 244 3.47 -11.67 6.96
C ALA A 244 3.34 -10.93 5.63
N ASN A 245 3.90 -9.72 5.58
CA ASN A 245 3.75 -8.83 4.44
C ASN A 245 4.70 -9.19 3.30
N LEU A 246 4.17 -9.70 2.20
CA LEU A 246 4.96 -10.11 1.03
C LEU A 246 5.74 -8.95 0.40
N ILE A 247 5.25 -7.71 0.48
CA ILE A 247 6.00 -6.56 -0.05
C ILE A 247 7.29 -6.26 0.73
N ALA A 248 7.42 -6.75 1.97
CA ALA A 248 8.65 -6.67 2.74
C ALA A 248 9.47 -7.96 2.64
N LEU A 249 8.80 -9.12 2.61
CA LEU A 249 9.46 -10.44 2.51
C LEU A 249 10.20 -10.63 1.19
N ILE A 250 9.55 -10.38 0.06
CA ILE A 250 10.12 -10.61 -1.28
C ILE A 250 11.46 -9.88 -1.46
N PRO A 251 11.54 -8.53 -1.30
CA PRO A 251 12.80 -7.84 -1.46
C PRO A 251 13.81 -8.20 -0.38
N SER A 252 13.39 -8.57 0.83
CA SER A 252 14.31 -9.03 1.87
C SER A 252 14.98 -10.35 1.51
N LEU A 253 14.23 -11.30 0.95
CA LEU A 253 14.76 -12.59 0.48
C LEU A 253 15.68 -12.42 -0.74
N MET A 254 15.38 -11.47 -1.65
CA MET A 254 16.15 -11.27 -2.87
C MET A 254 17.39 -10.39 -2.69
N LEU A 255 17.31 -9.36 -1.85
CA LEU A 255 18.32 -8.27 -1.83
C LEU A 255 19.21 -8.28 -0.60
N LYS A 256 18.80 -8.90 0.53
CA LYS A 256 19.62 -8.90 1.73
C LYS A 256 20.72 -9.96 1.66
N PRO A 257 21.97 -9.64 2.03
CA PRO A 257 23.16 -10.44 1.69
C PRO A 257 23.01 -11.94 1.99
N TRP A 258 22.66 -12.30 3.23
CA TRP A 258 22.56 -13.72 3.58
C TRP A 258 21.52 -14.45 2.72
N PHE A 259 20.30 -13.90 2.59
CA PHE A 259 19.22 -14.53 1.83
C PHE A 259 19.56 -14.57 0.34
N ARG A 260 20.02 -13.44 -0.22
CA ARG A 260 20.45 -13.36 -1.62
C ARG A 260 21.48 -14.43 -1.96
N ASP A 261 22.40 -14.73 -1.06
CA ASP A 261 23.52 -15.63 -1.32
C ASP A 261 23.13 -17.12 -1.10
N HIS A 262 22.08 -17.42 -0.30
CA HIS A 262 21.68 -18.77 0.06
C HIS A 262 20.33 -19.21 -0.50
N VAL A 263 19.46 -18.27 -0.90
CA VAL A 263 18.06 -18.53 -1.24
C VAL A 263 17.76 -18.12 -2.69
N ASP A 264 16.94 -18.93 -3.38
CA ASP A 264 16.29 -18.62 -4.66
C ASP A 264 14.78 -18.71 -4.49
N ILE A 265 14.08 -17.58 -4.67
CA ILE A 265 12.60 -17.56 -4.61
C ILE A 265 11.93 -17.72 -6.00
N GLY A 266 12.73 -17.87 -7.07
CA GLY A 266 12.27 -18.05 -8.45
C GLY A 266 11.69 -16.82 -9.10
N MET A 267 11.99 -15.67 -8.55
CA MET A 267 11.72 -14.38 -9.17
C MET A 267 13.02 -13.80 -9.73
N SER A 268 12.93 -13.13 -10.86
CA SER A 268 14.02 -12.35 -11.43
C SER A 268 14.07 -10.93 -10.83
N GLU A 269 15.19 -10.24 -11.00
CA GLU A 269 15.28 -8.81 -10.65
C GLU A 269 14.23 -7.98 -11.42
N GLN A 270 13.92 -8.36 -12.66
CA GLN A 270 12.89 -7.71 -13.46
C GLN A 270 11.48 -7.92 -12.85
N ASP A 271 11.16 -9.11 -12.33
CA ASP A 271 9.89 -9.36 -11.64
C ASP A 271 9.75 -8.44 -10.42
N LEU A 272 10.84 -8.26 -9.65
CA LEU A 272 10.85 -7.42 -8.45
C LEU A 272 10.51 -5.97 -8.74
N THR A 273 10.84 -5.43 -9.92
CA THR A 273 10.47 -4.05 -10.30
C THR A 273 8.95 -3.82 -10.39
N HIS A 274 8.14 -4.88 -10.43
CA HIS A 274 6.68 -4.79 -10.41
C HIS A 274 6.09 -4.67 -9.01
N LEU A 275 6.89 -4.82 -7.95
CA LEU A 275 6.41 -4.92 -6.57
C LEU A 275 5.59 -3.70 -6.15
N THR A 276 6.11 -2.48 -6.39
CA THR A 276 5.40 -1.24 -6.05
C THR A 276 4.07 -1.10 -6.79
N ALA A 277 4.04 -1.42 -8.09
CA ALA A 277 2.81 -1.37 -8.89
C ALA A 277 1.78 -2.39 -8.39
N THR A 278 2.22 -3.63 -8.08
CA THR A 278 1.35 -4.69 -7.55
C THR A 278 0.72 -4.29 -6.21
N SER A 279 1.52 -3.71 -5.29
CA SER A 279 1.02 -3.18 -4.01
C SER A 279 -0.05 -2.11 -4.22
N ARG A 280 0.17 -1.16 -5.13
CA ARG A 280 -0.78 -0.08 -5.42
C ARG A 280 -2.05 -0.57 -6.10
N THR A 281 -1.95 -1.56 -6.99
CA THR A 281 -3.14 -2.17 -7.62
C THR A 281 -4.10 -2.73 -6.56
N LEU A 282 -3.58 -3.37 -5.51
CA LEU A 282 -4.42 -3.84 -4.41
C LEU A 282 -5.09 -2.68 -3.67
N ASP A 283 -4.35 -1.62 -3.35
CA ASP A 283 -4.92 -0.45 -2.68
C ASP A 283 -6.02 0.22 -3.51
N GLU A 284 -5.84 0.31 -4.84
CA GLU A 284 -6.85 0.85 -5.78
C GLU A 284 -8.12 -0.02 -5.80
N LEU A 285 -7.99 -1.34 -5.89
CA LEU A 285 -9.12 -2.27 -5.86
C LEU A 285 -9.89 -2.19 -4.54
N LEU A 286 -9.20 -1.94 -3.43
CA LEU A 286 -9.78 -1.74 -2.11
C LEU A 286 -10.29 -0.31 -1.87
N ASN A 287 -10.15 0.59 -2.84
CA ASN A 287 -10.44 2.02 -2.69
C ASN A 287 -9.79 2.64 -1.43
N ARG A 288 -8.53 2.26 -1.18
CA ARG A 288 -7.72 2.73 -0.04
C ARG A 288 -6.56 3.59 -0.52
N ALA A 289 -6.24 4.63 0.23
CA ALA A 289 -5.02 5.39 0.00
C ALA A 289 -3.80 4.50 0.33
N PRO A 290 -2.79 4.41 -0.57
CA PRO A 290 -1.58 3.65 -0.31
C PRO A 290 -0.87 4.13 0.96
N ASN A 291 -0.35 3.20 1.76
CA ASN A 291 0.46 3.56 2.93
C ASN A 291 1.78 4.19 2.48
N ARG A 292 1.92 5.49 2.67
CA ARG A 292 3.11 6.26 2.28
C ARG A 292 4.40 5.76 2.95
N HIS A 293 4.29 5.16 4.13
CA HIS A 293 5.43 4.67 4.92
C HIS A 293 5.63 3.16 4.83
N ALA A 294 4.93 2.47 3.93
CA ALA A 294 5.15 1.05 3.71
C ALA A 294 6.61 0.79 3.29
N ALA A 295 7.24 -0.21 3.90
CA ALA A 295 8.61 -0.57 3.56
C ALA A 295 8.74 -0.90 2.06
N TYR A 296 9.82 -0.47 1.43
CA TYR A 296 10.15 -0.62 0.01
C TYR A 296 9.21 0.09 -0.99
N VAL A 297 7.89 0.01 -0.84
CA VAL A 297 6.91 0.46 -1.86
C VAL A 297 6.25 1.79 -1.56
N GLY A 298 6.28 2.25 -0.31
CA GLY A 298 5.67 3.50 0.11
C GLY A 298 6.31 4.72 -0.56
N ALA A 299 5.53 5.75 -0.78
CA ALA A 299 6.01 6.99 -1.40
C ALA A 299 7.11 7.69 -0.58
N SER A 300 7.20 7.39 0.72
CA SER A 300 8.21 7.93 1.64
C SER A 300 9.37 6.95 1.91
N ALA A 301 9.34 5.71 1.38
CA ALA A 301 10.35 4.70 1.66
C ALA A 301 11.77 5.11 1.25
N PHE A 302 11.88 5.95 0.21
CA PHE A 302 13.13 6.50 -0.31
C PHE A 302 13.05 8.03 -0.41
N ALA A 303 12.41 8.66 0.57
CA ALA A 303 12.27 10.11 0.64
C ALA A 303 13.26 10.67 1.67
N HIS A 304 14.03 11.66 1.27
CA HIS A 304 15.04 12.31 2.11
C HIS A 304 14.68 13.77 2.34
N LYS A 305 14.53 14.17 3.61
CA LYS A 305 14.10 15.51 4.03
C LYS A 305 15.25 16.32 4.64
N GLY A 306 16.07 15.70 5.49
CA GLY A 306 17.17 16.38 6.19
C GLY A 306 18.31 16.78 5.27
N GLY A 307 18.78 18.04 5.35
CA GLY A 307 19.81 18.57 4.47
C GLY A 307 21.13 17.79 4.48
N LEU A 308 21.53 17.24 5.65
CA LEU A 308 22.72 16.39 5.77
C LEU A 308 22.54 15.06 5.01
N HIS A 309 21.36 14.43 5.14
CA HIS A 309 21.02 13.18 4.45
C HIS A 309 21.03 13.38 2.94
N VAL A 310 20.37 14.45 2.45
CA VAL A 310 20.34 14.75 1.02
C VAL A 310 21.73 15.02 0.46
N SER A 311 22.55 15.79 1.16
CA SER A 311 23.94 16.05 0.74
C SER A 311 24.76 14.76 0.62
N ALA A 312 24.56 13.78 1.50
CA ALA A 312 25.26 12.52 1.46
C ALA A 312 24.72 11.60 0.35
N VAL A 313 23.40 11.47 0.21
CA VAL A 313 22.73 10.66 -0.83
C VAL A 313 23.11 11.14 -2.23
N MET A 314 23.22 12.45 -2.45
CA MET A 314 23.64 13.02 -3.74
C MET A 314 25.09 12.70 -4.10
N LYS A 315 25.93 12.40 -3.11
CA LYS A 315 27.31 11.93 -3.36
C LYS A 315 27.36 10.44 -3.61
N ASP A 316 26.67 9.66 -2.76
CA ASP A 316 26.53 8.21 -2.88
C ASP A 316 25.24 7.76 -2.19
N PRO A 317 24.24 7.24 -2.92
CA PRO A 317 22.97 6.77 -2.35
C PRO A 317 23.14 5.76 -1.22
N ARG A 318 24.17 4.91 -1.26
CA ARG A 318 24.44 3.89 -0.24
C ARG A 318 24.65 4.45 1.16
N THR A 319 24.83 5.76 1.30
CA THR A 319 24.98 6.43 2.60
C THR A 319 23.69 6.37 3.43
N TYR A 320 22.52 6.32 2.79
CA TYR A 320 21.21 6.32 3.45
C TYR A 320 20.17 5.40 2.80
N GLU A 321 20.50 4.72 1.72
CA GLU A 321 19.62 3.78 1.05
C GLU A 321 20.20 2.37 1.14
N HIS A 322 19.43 1.46 1.70
CA HIS A 322 19.85 0.07 1.89
C HIS A 322 19.66 -0.80 0.64
N VAL A 323 18.95 -0.30 -0.37
CA VAL A 323 18.77 -0.86 -1.71
C VAL A 323 18.46 0.28 -2.69
N PRO A 324 18.75 0.13 -3.99
CA PRO A 324 18.28 1.08 -5.02
C PRO A 324 16.74 1.06 -5.10
N PRO A 325 16.05 2.23 -5.08
CA PRO A 325 14.59 2.29 -5.17
C PRO A 325 14.03 1.58 -6.41
N GLU A 326 14.72 1.70 -7.53
CA GLU A 326 14.33 1.16 -8.83
C GLU A 326 14.24 -0.37 -8.81
N SER A 327 15.01 -1.03 -7.93
CA SER A 327 14.98 -2.50 -7.80
C SER A 327 13.61 -3.03 -7.36
N VAL A 328 12.79 -2.20 -6.71
CA VAL A 328 11.43 -2.53 -6.26
C VAL A 328 10.35 -1.73 -7.01
N GLY A 329 10.72 -1.05 -8.09
CA GLY A 329 9.81 -0.21 -8.88
C GLY A 329 9.40 1.08 -8.19
N ASN A 330 10.19 1.56 -7.22
CA ASN A 330 9.99 2.83 -6.54
C ASN A 330 10.99 3.89 -7.07
N THR A 331 10.91 5.10 -6.55
CA THR A 331 11.78 6.23 -6.94
C THR A 331 12.26 6.99 -5.71
N ARG A 332 13.49 7.52 -5.78
CA ARG A 332 14.01 8.46 -4.77
C ARG A 332 13.26 9.77 -4.84
N LYS A 333 13.01 10.37 -3.67
CA LYS A 333 12.42 11.70 -3.55
C LYS A 333 13.26 12.57 -2.62
N ILE A 334 13.54 13.78 -3.07
CA ILE A 334 14.16 14.81 -2.24
C ILE A 334 13.06 15.77 -1.81
N LEU A 335 12.85 15.88 -0.50
CA LEU A 335 11.83 16.75 0.07
C LEU A 335 12.43 18.11 0.45
N ILE A 336 11.60 19.15 0.37
CA ILE A 336 11.93 20.49 0.85
C ILE A 336 11.13 20.77 2.12
N SER A 337 11.80 21.33 3.14
CA SER A 337 11.18 21.67 4.40
C SER A 337 12.03 22.68 5.18
N ASP A 338 11.58 23.02 6.38
CA ASP A 338 12.33 23.79 7.39
C ASP A 338 13.72 23.21 7.69
N GLN A 339 13.89 21.89 7.54
CA GLN A 339 15.19 21.20 7.70
C GLN A 339 15.99 21.11 6.38
N ALA A 340 15.49 21.69 5.30
CA ALA A 340 16.17 21.64 4.01
C ALA A 340 17.46 22.46 4.03
N GLY A 341 18.49 21.90 3.43
CA GLY A 341 19.72 22.60 3.10
C GLY A 341 19.73 23.12 1.66
N ARG A 342 20.78 23.85 1.30
CA ARG A 342 20.96 24.36 -0.07
C ARG A 342 20.94 23.22 -1.12
N SER A 343 21.48 22.04 -0.78
CA SER A 343 21.47 20.88 -1.67
C SER A 343 20.06 20.40 -2.02
N ASN A 344 19.13 20.38 -1.04
CA ASN A 344 17.73 20.03 -1.29
C ASN A 344 17.10 21.02 -2.28
N LEU A 345 17.32 22.31 -2.05
CA LEU A 345 16.79 23.37 -2.92
C LEU A 345 17.26 23.19 -4.37
N LEU A 346 18.57 23.02 -4.59
CA LEU A 346 19.13 22.87 -5.93
C LEU A 346 18.60 21.63 -6.67
N VAL A 347 18.46 20.50 -5.97
CA VAL A 347 17.85 19.28 -6.53
C VAL A 347 16.41 19.54 -6.97
N ARG A 348 15.61 20.15 -6.11
CA ARG A 348 14.20 20.44 -6.41
C ARG A 348 14.01 21.43 -7.55
N LEU A 349 14.89 22.45 -7.65
CA LEU A 349 14.89 23.36 -8.79
C LEU A 349 15.21 22.64 -10.09
N THR A 350 16.15 21.70 -10.05
CA THR A 350 16.50 20.87 -11.21
C THR A 350 15.35 19.95 -11.63
N GLU A 351 14.71 19.27 -10.67
CA GLU A 351 13.54 18.41 -10.91
C GLU A 351 12.35 19.20 -11.50
N ALA A 352 12.13 20.43 -11.02
CA ALA A 352 11.11 21.33 -11.54
C ALA A 352 11.50 21.97 -12.89
N GLY A 353 12.67 21.67 -13.44
CA GLY A 353 13.15 22.26 -14.70
C GLY A 353 13.43 23.78 -14.62
N ILE A 354 13.68 24.30 -13.41
CA ILE A 354 13.98 25.71 -13.18
C ILE A 354 15.48 25.94 -13.42
N LYS A 355 15.82 26.81 -14.37
CA LYS A 355 17.22 27.19 -14.62
C LYS A 355 17.69 28.16 -13.53
N TYR A 356 18.85 27.93 -12.96
CA TYR A 356 19.46 28.78 -11.95
C TYR A 356 20.97 28.86 -12.09
N ASP A 357 21.56 29.96 -11.61
CA ASP A 357 23.01 30.06 -11.36
C ASP A 357 23.26 29.58 -9.92
N PRO A 358 24.12 28.57 -9.69
CA PRO A 358 24.45 28.14 -8.32
C PRO A 358 24.99 29.26 -7.43
N ASN A 359 25.50 30.36 -7.97
CA ASN A 359 26.01 31.50 -7.20
C ASN A 359 24.97 32.62 -6.99
N ASP A 360 23.76 32.47 -7.50
CA ASP A 360 22.71 33.48 -7.33
C ASP A 360 22.32 33.63 -5.85
N SER A 361 22.45 34.85 -5.35
CA SER A 361 22.08 35.19 -3.95
C SER A 361 20.60 34.97 -3.63
N ARG A 362 19.72 35.03 -4.66
CA ARG A 362 18.28 34.77 -4.51
C ARG A 362 17.98 33.34 -4.08
N LEU A 363 18.89 32.40 -4.29
CA LEU A 363 18.74 31.03 -3.79
C LEU A 363 18.74 30.97 -2.26
N ASN A 364 19.51 31.83 -1.59
CA ASN A 364 19.49 31.90 -0.12
C ASN A 364 18.17 32.52 0.37
N LEU A 365 17.68 33.57 -0.33
CA LEU A 365 16.38 34.17 -0.02
C LEU A 365 15.25 33.15 -0.18
N LEU A 366 15.27 32.38 -1.25
CA LEU A 366 14.29 31.31 -1.49
C LEU A 366 14.34 30.25 -0.38
N LEU A 367 15.55 29.84 0.04
CA LEU A 367 15.69 28.84 1.09
C LEU A 367 15.15 29.36 2.44
N GLU A 368 15.39 30.62 2.77
CA GLU A 368 14.88 31.26 3.98
C GLU A 368 13.37 31.42 3.91
N ASP A 369 12.80 31.85 2.78
CA ASP A 369 11.34 31.99 2.57
C ASP A 369 10.64 30.63 2.70
N VAL A 370 11.19 29.56 2.13
CA VAL A 370 10.65 28.21 2.32
C VAL A 370 10.63 27.80 3.79
N LYS A 371 11.74 28.00 4.52
CA LYS A 371 11.83 27.66 5.95
C LYS A 371 10.84 28.45 6.79
N GLN A 372 10.74 29.74 6.54
CA GLN A 372 9.81 30.61 7.27
C GLN A 372 8.36 30.19 7.01
N ARG A 373 7.97 29.99 5.76
CA ARG A 373 6.62 29.56 5.39
C ARG A 373 6.27 28.19 5.98
N GLU A 374 7.21 27.24 5.98
CA GLU A 374 6.95 25.95 6.65
C GLU A 374 6.81 26.08 8.16
N ALA A 375 7.55 26.97 8.80
CA ALA A 375 7.34 27.29 10.21
C ALA A 375 5.96 27.93 10.47
N GLU A 376 5.44 28.70 9.52
CA GLU A 376 4.08 29.26 9.53
C GLU A 376 3.01 28.21 9.22
N GLY A 377 3.41 27.02 8.76
CA GLY A 377 2.50 25.90 8.53
C GLY A 377 2.32 25.45 7.10
N TYR A 378 3.00 26.00 6.12
CA TYR A 378 3.05 25.45 4.77
C TYR A 378 3.67 24.05 4.76
N SER A 379 3.45 23.28 3.69
CA SER A 379 4.01 21.93 3.52
C SER A 379 4.30 21.72 2.04
N TYR A 380 5.51 22.08 1.63
CA TYR A 380 5.93 22.00 0.22
C TYR A 380 6.32 20.58 -0.21
N ASP A 381 6.57 19.67 0.72
CA ASP A 381 6.81 18.26 0.46
C ASP A 381 5.57 17.52 -0.08
N GLY A 382 4.39 18.11 0.07
CA GLY A 382 3.13 17.62 -0.47
C GLY A 382 2.44 18.61 -1.42
N ALA A 383 3.11 19.70 -1.81
CA ALA A 383 2.55 20.76 -2.66
C ALA A 383 3.62 21.30 -3.63
N GLU A 384 4.09 20.43 -4.50
CA GLU A 384 5.18 20.69 -5.45
C GLU A 384 4.88 21.86 -6.40
N ALA A 385 3.62 22.03 -6.81
CA ALA A 385 3.23 23.14 -7.67
C ALA A 385 3.36 24.50 -6.97
N SER A 386 2.95 24.61 -5.69
CA SER A 386 3.17 25.84 -4.89
C SER A 386 4.65 26.13 -4.67
N PHE A 387 5.48 25.08 -4.47
CA PHE A 387 6.93 25.28 -4.39
C PHE A 387 7.49 25.84 -5.70
N GLU A 388 7.09 25.28 -6.85
CA GLU A 388 7.56 25.75 -8.16
C GLU A 388 7.17 27.21 -8.41
N VAL A 389 5.90 27.58 -8.12
CA VAL A 389 5.42 28.96 -8.24
C VAL A 389 6.21 29.91 -7.34
N LEU A 390 6.46 29.54 -6.08
CA LEU A 390 7.28 30.31 -5.15
C LEU A 390 8.70 30.50 -5.68
N ALA A 391 9.34 29.42 -6.09
CA ALA A 391 10.72 29.44 -6.58
C ALA A 391 10.86 30.35 -7.81
N ARG A 392 9.95 30.24 -8.76
CA ARG A 392 9.96 31.10 -9.97
C ARG A 392 9.69 32.55 -9.64
N ARG A 393 8.81 32.86 -8.68
CA ARG A 393 8.58 34.24 -8.22
C ARG A 393 9.84 34.83 -7.59
N THR A 394 10.50 34.11 -6.69
CA THR A 394 11.72 34.58 -6.01
C THR A 394 12.88 34.76 -6.98
N LEU A 395 13.02 33.87 -7.99
CA LEU A 395 14.06 33.96 -9.00
C LEU A 395 13.72 34.94 -10.14
N GLY A 396 12.54 35.59 -10.11
CA GLY A 396 12.12 36.51 -11.16
C GLY A 396 11.79 35.83 -12.49
N GLN A 397 11.40 34.56 -12.46
CA GLN A 397 11.07 33.75 -13.63
C GLN A 397 9.57 33.44 -13.75
N MET A 398 8.75 34.00 -12.84
CA MET A 398 7.30 33.82 -12.88
C MET A 398 6.67 34.88 -13.80
N PRO A 399 6.03 34.48 -14.92
CA PRO A 399 5.29 35.42 -15.77
C PRO A 399 4.12 36.03 -15.00
N GLU A 400 3.85 37.30 -15.24
CA GLU A 400 2.62 37.91 -14.77
C GLU A 400 1.50 37.63 -15.76
N PHE A 401 0.53 36.78 -15.41
CA PHE A 401 -0.60 36.45 -16.25
C PHE A 401 -1.78 37.42 -16.01
N PHE A 402 -2.08 37.67 -14.75
CA PHE A 402 -3.17 38.55 -14.32
C PHE A 402 -2.96 39.04 -12.91
N LYS A 403 -3.65 40.10 -12.51
CA LYS A 403 -3.64 40.67 -11.15
C LYS A 403 -5.02 40.60 -10.53
N ILE A 404 -5.16 39.96 -9.38
CA ILE A 404 -6.38 40.05 -8.58
C ILE A 404 -6.41 41.42 -7.89
N ARG A 405 -7.50 42.14 -8.09
CA ARG A 405 -7.76 43.44 -7.43
C ARG A 405 -8.46 43.26 -6.09
N SER A 406 -9.47 42.42 -6.08
CA SER A 406 -10.22 42.08 -4.86
C SER A 406 -11.07 40.82 -5.10
N PHE A 407 -11.40 40.13 -4.04
CA PHE A 407 -12.46 39.15 -4.04
C PHE A 407 -13.36 39.34 -2.80
N ARG A 408 -14.58 38.84 -2.89
CA ARG A 408 -15.53 38.78 -1.79
C ARG A 408 -16.25 37.43 -1.88
N VAL A 409 -16.44 36.79 -0.74
CA VAL A 409 -17.26 35.60 -0.60
C VAL A 409 -18.34 35.90 0.42
N MET A 410 -19.60 35.62 0.04
CA MET A 410 -20.76 35.81 0.87
C MET A 410 -21.47 34.46 1.05
N VAL A 411 -21.84 34.14 2.28
CA VAL A 411 -22.67 32.97 2.61
C VAL A 411 -23.97 33.51 3.23
N GLU A 412 -25.07 33.29 2.52
CA GLU A 412 -26.41 33.65 3.00
C GLU A 412 -27.14 32.38 3.41
N ARG A 413 -27.71 32.39 4.60
CA ARG A 413 -28.57 31.33 5.13
C ARG A 413 -29.95 31.90 5.43
N ARG A 414 -30.95 31.46 4.68
CA ARG A 414 -32.33 31.99 4.82
C ARG A 414 -33.39 30.93 4.59
N PHE A 415 -34.59 31.16 5.05
CA PHE A 415 -35.74 30.35 4.66
C PHE A 415 -36.29 30.86 3.32
N ASN A 416 -36.57 29.95 2.41
CA ASN A 416 -37.25 30.25 1.17
C ASN A 416 -38.78 30.41 1.37
N ALA A 417 -39.52 30.73 0.32
CA ALA A 417 -40.95 30.93 0.37
C ALA A 417 -41.77 29.66 0.76
N ARG A 418 -41.10 28.47 0.73
CA ARG A 418 -41.69 27.19 1.14
C ARG A 418 -41.37 26.83 2.59
N GLY A 419 -40.65 27.71 3.32
CA GLY A 419 -40.18 27.44 4.68
C GLY A 419 -39.00 26.49 4.78
N GLU A 420 -38.32 26.18 3.68
CA GLU A 420 -37.12 25.35 3.64
C GLU A 420 -35.89 26.22 3.89
N LEU A 421 -34.94 25.69 4.69
CA LEU A 421 -33.66 26.37 4.93
C LEU A 421 -32.75 26.22 3.72
N VAL A 422 -32.37 27.33 3.09
CA VAL A 422 -31.46 27.41 1.95
C VAL A 422 -30.18 28.11 2.36
N THR A 423 -29.04 27.53 1.99
CA THR A 423 -27.72 28.18 2.12
C THR A 423 -27.21 28.45 0.72
N ILE A 424 -26.88 29.72 0.44
CA ILE A 424 -26.33 30.18 -0.84
C ILE A 424 -24.93 30.70 -0.57
N SER A 425 -23.95 30.23 -1.32
CA SER A 425 -22.59 30.76 -1.33
C SER A 425 -22.35 31.45 -2.65
N GLU A 426 -21.99 32.72 -2.61
CA GLU A 426 -21.67 33.56 -3.77
C GLU A 426 -20.25 34.12 -3.62
N ALA A 427 -19.47 34.11 -4.68
CA ALA A 427 -18.18 34.78 -4.75
C ALA A 427 -18.16 35.81 -5.89
N THR A 428 -17.54 36.93 -5.60
CA THR A 428 -17.27 38.00 -6.56
C THR A 428 -15.76 38.19 -6.64
N VAL A 429 -15.20 38.15 -7.86
CA VAL A 429 -13.78 38.37 -8.12
C VAL A 429 -13.61 39.52 -9.11
N LYS A 430 -12.70 40.43 -8.79
CA LYS A 430 -12.27 41.53 -9.63
C LYS A 430 -10.80 41.36 -9.97
N LEU A 431 -10.48 41.23 -11.25
CA LEU A 431 -9.12 41.01 -11.71
C LEU A 431 -8.77 41.89 -12.91
N ASN A 432 -7.49 42.02 -13.23
CA ASN A 432 -6.99 42.74 -14.39
C ASN A 432 -6.19 41.79 -15.28
N VAL A 433 -6.52 41.75 -16.55
CA VAL A 433 -5.81 41.04 -17.62
C VAL A 433 -5.52 42.03 -18.74
N ASP A 434 -4.26 42.17 -19.15
CA ASP A 434 -3.83 43.09 -20.23
C ASP A 434 -4.35 44.52 -20.07
N GLY A 435 -4.46 45.03 -18.83
CA GLY A 435 -4.99 46.37 -18.54
C GLY A 435 -6.52 46.47 -18.46
N GLU A 436 -7.24 45.44 -18.89
CA GLU A 436 -8.70 45.35 -18.79
C GLU A 436 -9.12 44.81 -17.42
N THR A 437 -10.14 45.44 -16.84
CA THR A 437 -10.71 44.97 -15.56
C THR A 437 -11.88 44.05 -15.85
N LEU A 438 -11.73 42.78 -15.46
CA LEU A 438 -12.77 41.77 -15.51
C LEU A 438 -13.45 41.63 -14.12
N PHE A 439 -14.75 41.31 -14.17
CA PHE A 439 -15.58 41.20 -12.97
C PHE A 439 -16.44 39.96 -13.09
N SER A 440 -16.15 38.97 -12.25
CA SER A 440 -16.81 37.68 -12.22
C SER A 440 -17.62 37.46 -10.96
N VAL A 441 -18.82 36.89 -11.11
CA VAL A 441 -19.67 36.46 -10.00
C VAL A 441 -20.08 35.02 -10.25
N ALA A 442 -20.00 34.17 -9.23
CA ALA A 442 -20.44 32.80 -9.30
C ALA A 442 -21.02 32.31 -7.97
N GLU A 443 -21.96 31.39 -8.07
CA GLU A 443 -22.50 30.64 -6.95
C GLU A 443 -21.82 29.26 -6.87
N GLY A 444 -21.87 28.66 -5.68
CA GLY A 444 -21.34 27.33 -5.42
C GLY A 444 -22.00 26.65 -4.24
N ASN A 445 -21.73 25.35 -4.06
CA ASN A 445 -22.25 24.55 -2.95
C ASN A 445 -21.64 24.94 -1.58
N GLY A 446 -20.59 25.77 -1.62
CA GLY A 446 -19.93 26.31 -0.45
C GLY A 446 -18.99 27.46 -0.83
N PRO A 447 -18.44 28.17 0.16
CA PRO A 447 -17.67 29.40 -0.08
C PRO A 447 -16.44 29.21 -0.96
N VAL A 448 -15.71 28.10 -0.80
CA VAL A 448 -14.52 27.79 -1.61
C VAL A 448 -14.90 27.39 -3.03
N ASN A 449 -15.99 26.61 -3.20
CA ASN A 449 -16.48 26.24 -4.52
C ASN A 449 -17.00 27.46 -5.30
N ALA A 450 -17.71 28.38 -4.63
CA ALA A 450 -18.13 29.63 -5.26
C ALA A 450 -16.92 30.49 -5.70
N LEU A 451 -15.89 30.56 -4.85
CA LEU A 451 -14.64 31.28 -5.15
C LEU A 451 -13.88 30.66 -6.33
N ASP A 452 -13.75 29.33 -6.37
CA ASP A 452 -13.13 28.60 -7.48
C ASP A 452 -13.88 28.87 -8.80
N HIS A 453 -15.21 28.78 -8.78
CA HIS A 453 -16.03 29.09 -9.96
C HIS A 453 -15.86 30.54 -10.41
N ALA A 454 -15.85 31.51 -9.48
CA ALA A 454 -15.70 32.92 -9.82
C ALA A 454 -14.31 33.24 -10.38
N LEU A 455 -13.25 32.63 -9.84
CA LEU A 455 -11.87 32.77 -10.33
C LEU A 455 -11.70 32.22 -11.75
N ARG A 456 -12.39 31.12 -12.07
CA ARG A 456 -12.26 30.45 -13.37
C ARG A 456 -13.30 30.87 -14.40
N LYS A 457 -14.31 31.69 -14.03
CA LYS A 457 -15.43 32.03 -14.90
C LYS A 457 -15.02 32.90 -16.08
N ASP A 458 -14.11 33.83 -15.86
CA ASP A 458 -13.60 34.73 -16.88
C ASP A 458 -12.17 35.16 -16.56
N LEU A 459 -11.21 34.53 -17.19
CA LEU A 459 -9.79 34.89 -17.18
C LEU A 459 -9.34 35.48 -18.51
N GLY A 460 -10.29 35.99 -19.31
CA GLY A 460 -10.00 36.58 -20.60
C GLY A 460 -9.29 35.61 -21.53
N ARG A 461 -8.18 35.99 -22.12
CA ARG A 461 -7.42 35.15 -23.05
C ARG A 461 -6.84 33.87 -22.42
N TYR A 462 -6.81 33.75 -21.10
CA TYR A 462 -6.33 32.57 -20.40
C TYR A 462 -7.40 31.50 -20.20
N GLN A 463 -8.66 31.80 -20.54
CA GLN A 463 -9.79 30.91 -20.30
C GLN A 463 -9.57 29.51 -20.91
N ALA A 464 -9.12 29.44 -22.15
CA ALA A 464 -8.91 28.18 -22.87
C ALA A 464 -7.87 27.25 -22.19
N TYR A 465 -6.93 27.82 -21.43
CA TYR A 465 -5.92 27.03 -20.70
C TYR A 465 -6.46 26.38 -19.42
N ILE A 466 -7.58 26.88 -18.88
CA ILE A 466 -8.11 26.44 -17.59
C ILE A 466 -9.49 25.77 -17.68
N ASP A 467 -10.07 25.68 -18.87
CA ASP A 467 -11.40 25.07 -19.06
C ASP A 467 -11.46 23.60 -18.65
N ASP A 468 -10.34 22.88 -18.75
CA ASP A 468 -10.20 21.48 -18.35
C ASP A 468 -9.71 21.29 -16.90
N LEU A 469 -9.40 22.39 -16.19
CA LEU A 469 -8.95 22.36 -14.79
C LEU A 469 -10.08 21.90 -13.89
N ARG A 470 -9.79 20.89 -13.05
CA ARG A 470 -10.73 20.34 -12.06
C ARG A 470 -10.09 20.30 -10.68
N LEU A 471 -10.82 20.71 -9.67
CA LEU A 471 -10.48 20.47 -8.28
C LEU A 471 -10.87 19.02 -7.94
N VAL A 472 -9.89 18.18 -7.56
CA VAL A 472 -10.08 16.76 -7.30
C VAL A 472 -10.25 16.48 -5.82
N ASP A 473 -9.43 17.13 -4.98
CA ASP A 473 -9.47 16.95 -3.52
C ASP A 473 -9.18 18.28 -2.81
N PHE A 474 -9.80 18.44 -1.65
CA PHE A 474 -9.69 19.63 -0.81
C PHE A 474 -9.52 19.21 0.65
N LYS A 475 -8.34 19.42 1.20
CA LYS A 475 -7.98 19.05 2.56
C LYS A 475 -7.73 20.27 3.42
N VAL A 476 -8.34 20.32 4.58
CA VAL A 476 -8.18 21.37 5.56
C VAL A 476 -7.59 20.82 6.85
N ARG A 477 -6.56 21.48 7.36
CA ARG A 477 -5.96 21.14 8.64
C ARG A 477 -5.83 22.39 9.50
N ILE A 478 -6.35 22.33 10.72
CA ILE A 478 -6.10 23.32 11.77
C ILE A 478 -4.71 23.03 12.36
N LEU A 479 -3.84 24.03 12.38
CA LEU A 479 -2.43 23.89 12.79
C LEU A 479 -2.21 24.17 14.28
N ASN A 480 -2.97 25.12 14.84
CA ASN A 480 -2.92 25.50 16.26
C ASN A 480 -4.36 25.63 16.78
N GLY A 481 -4.56 25.41 18.07
CA GLY A 481 -5.89 25.46 18.69
C GLY A 481 -6.41 26.88 18.92
N GLY A 482 -7.75 27.00 19.07
CA GLY A 482 -8.44 28.25 19.39
C GLY A 482 -9.26 28.82 18.24
N THR A 483 -9.96 29.92 18.51
CA THR A 483 -10.82 30.59 17.53
C THR A 483 -10.03 31.36 16.46
N GLU A 484 -8.76 31.68 16.74
CA GLU A 484 -7.81 32.33 15.83
C GLU A 484 -6.83 31.32 15.20
N ALA A 485 -7.24 30.06 15.10
CA ALA A 485 -6.41 28.97 14.60
C ALA A 485 -5.99 29.21 13.15
N THR A 486 -4.68 29.07 12.90
CA THR A 486 -4.15 29.04 11.53
C THR A 486 -4.60 27.79 10.82
N THR A 487 -5.08 27.96 9.61
CA THR A 487 -5.60 26.89 8.77
C THR A 487 -4.69 26.68 7.58
N ARG A 488 -4.29 25.42 7.35
CA ARG A 488 -3.67 24.97 6.10
C ARG A 488 -4.74 24.39 5.20
N VAL A 489 -4.77 24.83 3.96
CA VAL A 489 -5.56 24.27 2.88
C VAL A 489 -4.63 23.64 1.86
N MET A 490 -4.86 22.38 1.51
CA MET A 490 -4.19 21.69 0.40
C MET A 490 -5.23 21.35 -0.66
N ILE A 491 -4.92 21.66 -1.91
CA ILE A 491 -5.79 21.39 -3.07
C ILE A 491 -5.06 20.44 -4.03
N GLU A 492 -5.73 19.35 -4.40
CA GLU A 492 -5.35 18.54 -5.54
C GLU A 492 -6.15 18.99 -6.76
N SER A 493 -5.46 19.35 -7.80
CA SER A 493 -6.04 19.73 -9.09
C SER A 493 -5.66 18.72 -10.17
N ALA A 494 -6.50 18.59 -11.22
CA ALA A 494 -6.22 17.77 -12.40
C ALA A 494 -6.62 18.51 -13.67
N ASP A 495 -5.97 18.14 -14.79
CA ASP A 495 -6.33 18.59 -16.13
C ASP A 495 -7.07 17.49 -16.92
N GLY A 496 -7.51 17.81 -18.12
CA GLY A 496 -8.19 16.89 -19.03
C GLY A 496 -7.30 15.76 -19.58
N GLN A 497 -5.98 15.86 -19.40
CA GLN A 497 -5.00 14.84 -19.80
C GLN A 497 -4.69 13.86 -18.66
N GLY A 498 -5.27 14.06 -17.47
CA GLY A 498 -5.06 13.22 -16.29
C GLY A 498 -3.82 13.58 -15.45
N ASN A 499 -3.13 14.69 -15.76
CA ASN A 499 -2.08 15.19 -14.89
C ASN A 499 -2.68 15.72 -13.59
N ARG A 500 -2.01 15.47 -12.47
CA ARG A 500 -2.42 15.93 -11.13
C ARG A 500 -1.30 16.69 -10.46
N TRP A 501 -1.66 17.71 -9.68
CA TRP A 501 -0.72 18.51 -8.90
C TRP A 501 -1.35 19.02 -7.61
N PHE A 502 -0.50 19.32 -6.64
CA PHE A 502 -0.91 19.79 -5.34
C PHE A 502 -0.43 21.21 -5.08
N THR A 503 -1.30 22.00 -4.46
CA THR A 503 -1.02 23.36 -4.02
C THR A 503 -1.41 23.55 -2.55
N VAL A 504 -0.81 24.55 -1.88
CA VAL A 504 -1.01 24.82 -0.46
C VAL A 504 -1.17 26.31 -0.18
N GLY A 505 -2.10 26.63 0.70
CA GLY A 505 -2.24 27.96 1.27
C GLY A 505 -2.40 27.88 2.78
N VAL A 506 -1.91 28.88 3.49
CA VAL A 506 -1.97 28.99 4.95
C VAL A 506 -2.44 30.38 5.34
N SER A 507 -3.47 30.45 6.18
CA SER A 507 -4.02 31.70 6.71
C SER A 507 -4.87 31.41 7.96
N PRO A 508 -5.03 32.34 8.89
CA PRO A 508 -6.09 32.28 9.90
C PRO A 508 -7.50 32.24 9.28
N ASN A 509 -7.66 32.79 8.08
CA ASN A 509 -8.90 32.73 7.32
C ASN A 509 -8.86 31.59 6.29
N ILE A 510 -9.73 30.59 6.44
CA ILE A 510 -9.82 29.44 5.52
C ILE A 510 -10.07 29.84 4.07
N ILE A 511 -10.80 30.93 3.81
CA ILE A 511 -11.07 31.41 2.46
C ILE A 511 -9.79 32.00 1.84
N ASP A 512 -9.00 32.75 2.61
CA ASP A 512 -7.70 33.25 2.14
C ASP A 512 -6.72 32.09 1.90
N ALA A 513 -6.67 31.10 2.80
CA ALA A 513 -5.85 29.92 2.58
C ALA A 513 -6.25 29.17 1.29
N ALA A 514 -7.55 28.98 1.08
CA ALA A 514 -8.07 28.38 -0.16
C ALA A 514 -7.75 29.22 -1.39
N PHE A 515 -7.90 30.55 -1.29
CA PHE A 515 -7.57 31.48 -2.39
C PHE A 515 -6.10 31.38 -2.81
N VAL A 516 -5.17 31.35 -1.86
CA VAL A 516 -3.73 31.20 -2.17
C VAL A 516 -3.47 29.89 -2.91
N ALA A 517 -4.03 28.77 -2.45
CA ALA A 517 -3.86 27.46 -3.07
C ALA A 517 -4.48 27.41 -4.47
N LEU A 518 -5.70 27.98 -4.67
CA LEU A 518 -6.35 28.06 -5.98
C LEU A 518 -5.55 28.91 -6.97
N MET A 519 -5.03 30.05 -6.49
CA MET A 519 -4.22 30.95 -7.33
C MET A 519 -2.93 30.27 -7.79
N ASP A 520 -2.22 29.58 -6.90
CA ASP A 520 -1.03 28.85 -7.27
C ASP A 520 -1.35 27.72 -8.27
N SER A 521 -2.50 27.04 -8.12
CA SER A 521 -2.95 25.99 -9.04
C SER A 521 -3.20 26.53 -10.46
N ILE A 522 -3.91 27.64 -10.57
CA ILE A 522 -4.19 28.29 -11.87
C ILE A 522 -2.89 28.78 -12.51
N GLN A 523 -2.05 29.50 -11.76
CA GLN A 523 -0.80 30.05 -12.28
C GLN A 523 0.18 28.96 -12.70
N TRP A 524 0.26 27.86 -11.95
CA TRP A 524 1.10 26.71 -12.30
C TRP A 524 0.64 26.05 -13.61
N LYS A 525 -0.69 25.87 -13.79
CA LYS A 525 -1.23 25.33 -15.04
C LYS A 525 -0.93 26.24 -16.22
N LEU A 526 -1.17 27.55 -16.09
CA LEU A 526 -0.84 28.52 -17.16
C LEU A 526 0.63 28.48 -17.55
N LEU A 527 1.52 28.38 -16.57
CA LEU A 527 2.95 28.26 -16.79
C LEU A 527 3.30 26.97 -17.53
N ARG A 528 2.75 25.86 -17.10
CA ARG A 528 3.03 24.53 -17.67
C ARG A 528 2.53 24.40 -19.10
N ASP A 529 1.38 24.98 -19.40
CA ASP A 529 0.77 24.98 -20.73
C ASP A 529 1.37 26.06 -21.66
N GLY A 530 2.39 26.79 -21.22
CA GLY A 530 3.11 27.76 -22.03
C GLY A 530 2.32 29.03 -22.34
N ALA A 531 1.39 29.43 -21.49
CA ALA A 531 0.65 30.68 -21.63
C ALA A 531 1.62 31.89 -21.66
N GLN A 532 1.36 32.82 -22.54
CA GLN A 532 2.19 34.02 -22.67
C GLN A 532 1.84 35.04 -21.57
N PRO A 533 2.83 35.81 -21.04
CA PRO A 533 2.60 36.85 -20.05
C PRO A 533 1.56 37.88 -20.48
N SER A 534 0.92 38.52 -19.50
CA SER A 534 0.11 39.74 -19.73
C SER A 534 0.96 40.84 -20.32
N LYS A 535 0.38 41.60 -21.23
CA LYS A 535 1.03 42.74 -21.94
C LYS A 535 1.20 43.93 -21.01
#